data_9658401d7283d87508677cd35bd7f9fa
#
_entry.id   9658401d7283d87508677cd35bd7f9fa
#
_cell.length_a   1.000
_cell.length_b   1.000
_cell.length_c   1.000
_cell.angle_alpha   90.00
_cell.angle_beta   90.00
_cell.angle_gamma   90.00
#
_symmetry.space_group_name_H-M   'P 1'
#
loop_
_entity.id
_entity.type
_entity.pdbx_description
1 polymer ?
#
loop_
_entity_poly.entity_id
_entity_poly.type
_entity_poly.pdbx_seq_one_letter_code
_entity_poly.pdbx_strand_id
1 'polypeptide(L)'
;MDIEEIRTDTPGCAEVAHLNNAGAALPPRPVIEAVAEHFALESTTGAYEAAEQNEAAIKHFYDAVARLLHARPDEIAYVENATRAWDMAFYSIPFADGDRILTTTSEYSSNAIAYQQVAAAKGARVEVVPDEADGSLSLDALEAELVKGNVRLVSLNHIPTHNGLVNPAAEVGRLCREHGVLYLLDACQSVGQLSVDVTDIGCDILSATGRKFLRGPRGTGFLYVRREILRTLVPPFLDLQAAEWKAPDGFEMREDAQRFETWERYVAGQIGLGVAADYAADLGTAWIESRVLSLAARLRKELAARPGITVLDKGARPSGIVTFTVDGHDPAAIKKAARERGININVTNPIAHGYDPNALTTAVRASVHYYNSEEELDRLLAVLPEG
;
A
#
# COMPACT_ATOMS: atom_id res chain seq x y z
N MET A 1 -10.71 21.15 9.00
CA MET A 1 -9.34 20.99 9.49
C MET A 1 -8.46 22.07 8.90
N ASP A 2 -7.58 22.63 9.71
CA ASP A 2 -6.66 23.67 9.24
C ASP A 2 -5.44 22.99 8.57
N ILE A 3 -5.21 23.33 7.32
CA ILE A 3 -4.09 22.77 6.56
C ILE A 3 -2.75 23.27 7.10
N GLU A 4 -2.70 24.47 7.67
CA GLU A 4 -1.48 25.05 8.22
C GLU A 4 -1.04 24.33 9.50
N GLU A 5 -1.99 23.83 10.32
CA GLU A 5 -1.67 22.97 11.48
C GLU A 5 -1.02 21.66 11.01
N ILE A 6 -1.64 20.99 10.02
CA ILE A 6 -1.11 19.75 9.45
C ILE A 6 0.29 19.94 8.87
N ARG A 7 0.55 21.06 8.19
CA ARG A 7 1.85 21.41 7.63
C ARG A 7 2.87 21.73 8.72
N THR A 8 2.44 22.41 9.79
CA THR A 8 3.27 22.66 10.98
C THR A 8 3.68 21.36 11.67
N ASP A 9 2.78 20.39 11.74
CA ASP A 9 3.05 19.04 12.23
C ASP A 9 3.91 18.20 11.27
N THR A 10 4.18 18.69 10.08
CA THR A 10 4.99 18.01 9.06
C THR A 10 6.27 18.81 8.78
N PRO A 11 7.36 18.60 9.57
CA PRO A 11 8.55 19.47 9.51
C PRO A 11 9.14 19.62 8.12
N GLY A 12 9.10 18.56 7.31
CA GLY A 12 9.62 18.60 5.94
C GLY A 12 8.87 19.53 4.99
N CYS A 13 7.66 20.00 5.33
CA CYS A 13 6.91 20.97 4.52
C CYS A 13 7.59 22.36 4.50
N ALA A 14 8.40 22.67 5.51
CA ALA A 14 9.20 23.90 5.53
C ALA A 14 10.43 23.83 4.59
N GLU A 15 10.86 22.63 4.22
CA GLU A 15 12.12 22.40 3.52
C GLU A 15 11.92 22.09 2.02
N VAL A 16 10.90 21.31 1.68
CA VAL A 16 10.72 20.80 0.32
C VAL A 16 9.24 20.76 -0.09
N ALA A 17 8.97 20.96 -1.38
CA ALA A 17 7.70 20.57 -2.00
C ALA A 17 7.75 19.06 -2.29
N HIS A 18 7.19 18.25 -1.40
CA HIS A 18 7.31 16.80 -1.49
C HIS A 18 6.14 16.18 -2.24
N LEU A 19 6.33 15.91 -3.53
CA LEU A 19 5.35 15.28 -4.43
C LEU A 19 5.79 13.85 -4.83
N ASN A 20 6.43 13.12 -3.90
CA ASN A 20 6.82 11.71 -4.09
C ASN A 20 6.23 10.79 -3.01
N ASN A 21 4.99 11.02 -2.63
CA ASN A 21 4.31 10.29 -1.54
C ASN A 21 4.06 8.81 -1.87
N ALA A 22 3.85 8.49 -3.14
CA ALA A 22 3.80 7.10 -3.62
C ALA A 22 5.13 6.34 -3.45
N GLY A 23 6.24 7.05 -3.27
CA GLY A 23 7.55 6.50 -2.87
C GLY A 23 7.64 6.38 -1.35
N ALA A 24 7.67 7.51 -0.67
CA ALA A 24 7.61 7.62 0.79
C ALA A 24 7.14 9.03 1.15
N ALA A 25 6.11 9.16 1.98
CA ALA A 25 5.62 10.46 2.44
C ALA A 25 6.47 11.03 3.57
N LEU A 26 6.28 12.32 3.84
CA LEU A 26 6.89 12.98 5.00
C LEU A 26 6.13 12.56 6.28
N PRO A 27 6.79 12.02 7.30
CA PRO A 27 6.13 11.65 8.55
C PRO A 27 5.70 12.91 9.33
N PRO A 28 4.58 12.86 10.06
CA PRO A 28 4.18 13.93 10.96
C PRO A 28 5.00 13.88 12.26
N ARG A 29 5.08 15.01 12.97
CA ARG A 29 5.83 15.17 14.22
C ARG A 29 5.49 14.10 15.27
N PRO A 30 4.23 13.77 15.57
CA PRO A 30 3.90 12.74 16.57
C PRO A 30 4.51 11.38 16.24
N VAL A 31 4.60 11.01 14.97
CA VAL A 31 5.22 9.75 14.53
C VAL A 31 6.73 9.79 14.74
N ILE A 32 7.37 10.92 14.42
CA ILE A 32 8.82 11.10 14.61
C ILE A 32 9.17 11.00 16.11
N GLU A 33 8.40 11.70 16.94
CA GLU A 33 8.59 11.76 18.39
C GLU A 33 8.39 10.37 19.02
N ALA A 34 7.33 9.67 18.71
CA ALA A 34 7.07 8.32 19.26
C ALA A 34 8.21 7.33 18.95
N VAL A 35 8.75 7.37 17.72
CA VAL A 35 9.91 6.54 17.34
C VAL A 35 11.17 6.95 18.13
N ALA A 36 11.44 8.24 18.20
CA ALA A 36 12.63 8.77 18.88
C ALA A 36 12.61 8.52 20.40
N GLU A 37 11.46 8.71 21.03
CA GLU A 37 11.26 8.47 22.47
C GLU A 37 11.48 7.01 22.84
N HIS A 38 10.91 6.07 22.08
CA HIS A 38 11.11 4.65 22.34
C HIS A 38 12.58 4.25 22.15
N PHE A 39 13.23 4.71 21.09
CA PHE A 39 14.64 4.42 20.84
C PHE A 39 15.55 5.04 21.92
N ALA A 40 15.23 6.23 22.41
CA ALA A 40 15.93 6.83 23.56
C ALA A 40 15.75 6.01 24.84
N LEU A 41 14.56 5.47 25.08
CA LEU A 41 14.29 4.58 26.21
C LEU A 41 15.11 3.28 26.12
N GLU A 42 15.13 2.62 24.95
CA GLU A 42 15.98 1.45 24.72
C GLU A 42 17.45 1.71 25.03
N SER A 43 17.95 2.89 24.64
CA SER A 43 19.36 3.26 24.85
C SER A 43 19.76 3.48 26.31
N THR A 44 18.77 3.70 27.19
CA THR A 44 19.00 4.01 28.62
C THR A 44 18.57 2.91 29.57
N THR A 45 17.64 2.04 29.15
CA THR A 45 17.07 1.00 30.02
C THR A 45 17.31 -0.44 29.52
N GLY A 46 17.64 -0.60 28.23
CA GLY A 46 17.70 -1.90 27.56
C GLY A 46 16.46 -2.16 26.71
N ALA A 47 16.62 -2.90 25.61
CA ALA A 47 15.56 -3.07 24.61
C ALA A 47 14.34 -3.84 25.15
N TYR A 48 14.54 -4.90 25.93
CA TYR A 48 13.43 -5.68 26.51
C TYR A 48 12.73 -4.91 27.62
N GLU A 49 13.47 -4.22 28.47
CA GLU A 49 12.94 -3.39 29.56
C GLU A 49 12.15 -2.18 29.00
N ALA A 50 12.60 -1.60 27.89
CA ALA A 50 11.88 -0.54 27.20
C ALA A 50 10.56 -1.06 26.58
N ALA A 51 10.59 -2.27 26.00
CA ALA A 51 9.39 -2.90 25.45
C ALA A 51 8.37 -3.23 26.55
N GLU A 52 8.81 -3.71 27.72
CA GLU A 52 7.94 -3.94 28.88
C GLU A 52 7.29 -2.64 29.36
N GLN A 53 8.06 -1.55 29.47
CA GLN A 53 7.54 -0.24 29.87
C GLN A 53 6.53 0.34 28.85
N ASN A 54 6.71 0.05 27.57
CA ASN A 54 5.87 0.55 26.48
C ASN A 54 4.88 -0.51 25.94
N GLU A 55 4.63 -1.58 26.69
CA GLU A 55 3.74 -2.68 26.27
C GLU A 55 2.37 -2.17 25.78
N ALA A 56 1.81 -1.17 26.45
CA ALA A 56 0.53 -0.56 26.07
C ALA A 56 0.59 0.11 24.70
N ALA A 57 1.66 0.85 24.39
CA ALA A 57 1.85 1.52 23.10
C ALA A 57 2.11 0.50 21.97
N ILE A 58 2.84 -0.58 22.26
CA ILE A 58 3.08 -1.69 21.32
C ILE A 58 1.75 -2.38 20.98
N LYS A 59 0.92 -2.68 21.97
CA LYS A 59 -0.39 -3.32 21.78
C LYS A 59 -1.38 -2.40 21.08
N HIS A 60 -1.33 -1.10 21.35
CA HIS A 60 -2.20 -0.11 20.74
C HIS A 60 -2.08 -0.05 19.21
N PHE A 61 -0.94 -0.46 18.64
CA PHE A 61 -0.79 -0.59 17.18
C PHE A 61 -1.92 -1.40 16.54
N TYR A 62 -2.31 -2.51 17.15
CA TYR A 62 -3.37 -3.39 16.61
C TYR A 62 -4.73 -2.70 16.61
N ASP A 63 -5.04 -1.99 17.69
CA ASP A 63 -6.29 -1.22 17.82
C ASP A 63 -6.32 -0.05 16.82
N ALA A 64 -5.21 0.65 16.66
CA ALA A 64 -5.10 1.80 15.75
C ALA A 64 -5.27 1.39 14.28
N VAL A 65 -4.59 0.32 13.85
CA VAL A 65 -4.73 -0.19 12.47
C VAL A 65 -6.12 -0.81 12.25
N ALA A 66 -6.65 -1.55 13.22
CA ALA A 66 -8.01 -2.10 13.13
C ALA A 66 -9.06 -0.98 13.00
N ARG A 67 -8.95 0.08 13.80
CA ARG A 67 -9.80 1.29 13.68
C ARG A 67 -9.71 1.91 12.30
N LEU A 68 -8.51 2.06 11.75
CA LEU A 68 -8.29 2.67 10.43
C LEU A 68 -8.94 1.87 9.29
N LEU A 69 -8.97 0.54 9.42
CA LEU A 69 -9.47 -0.38 8.39
C LEU A 69 -10.90 -0.88 8.64
N HIS A 70 -11.54 -0.51 9.74
CA HIS A 70 -12.80 -1.06 10.24
C HIS A 70 -12.74 -2.59 10.46
N ALA A 71 -11.56 -3.07 10.91
CA ALA A 71 -11.26 -4.47 11.23
C ALA A 71 -11.29 -4.72 12.74
N ARG A 72 -10.94 -5.93 13.14
CA ARG A 72 -10.72 -6.32 14.55
C ARG A 72 -9.22 -6.34 14.85
N PRO A 73 -8.78 -6.02 16.07
CA PRO A 73 -7.36 -6.08 16.43
C PRO A 73 -6.72 -7.46 16.25
N ASP A 74 -7.49 -8.54 16.44
CA ASP A 74 -7.02 -9.92 16.28
C ASP A 74 -6.89 -10.37 14.80
N GLU A 75 -7.28 -9.50 13.86
CA GLU A 75 -7.12 -9.67 12.42
C GLU A 75 -5.89 -8.93 11.87
N ILE A 76 -5.15 -8.20 12.72
CA ILE A 76 -4.01 -7.38 12.33
C ILE A 76 -2.70 -8.04 12.76
N ALA A 77 -1.70 -8.02 11.87
CA ALA A 77 -0.32 -8.40 12.17
C ALA A 77 0.65 -7.27 11.78
N TYR A 78 1.65 -7.04 12.63
CA TYR A 78 2.77 -6.15 12.33
C TYR A 78 3.81 -6.89 11.49
N VAL A 79 4.31 -6.22 10.44
CA VAL A 79 5.41 -6.74 9.61
C VAL A 79 6.37 -5.62 9.19
N GLU A 80 7.57 -5.98 8.80
CA GLU A 80 8.65 -5.04 8.48
C GLU A 80 8.40 -4.21 7.20
N ASN A 81 7.54 -4.70 6.31
CA ASN A 81 7.15 -4.02 5.07
C ASN A 81 6.02 -4.79 4.38
N ALA A 82 5.39 -4.15 3.39
CA ALA A 82 4.28 -4.77 2.67
C ALA A 82 4.67 -5.99 1.82
N THR A 83 5.89 -6.07 1.30
CA THR A 83 6.34 -7.27 0.59
C THR A 83 6.34 -8.45 1.54
N ARG A 84 6.85 -8.27 2.77
CA ARG A 84 6.82 -9.32 3.78
C ARG A 84 5.38 -9.68 4.19
N ALA A 85 4.50 -8.67 4.37
CA ALA A 85 3.08 -8.89 4.63
C ALA A 85 2.45 -9.77 3.55
N TRP A 86 2.63 -9.35 2.30
CA TRP A 86 2.06 -10.01 1.13
C TRP A 86 2.60 -11.44 0.96
N ASP A 87 3.92 -11.62 1.05
CA ASP A 87 4.57 -12.92 0.92
C ASP A 87 4.11 -13.90 2.02
N MET A 88 4.08 -13.46 3.28
CA MET A 88 3.65 -14.30 4.40
C MET A 88 2.22 -14.80 4.20
N ALA A 89 1.32 -13.95 3.70
CA ALA A 89 -0.05 -14.33 3.41
C ALA A 89 -0.15 -15.20 2.15
N PHE A 90 0.45 -14.79 1.05
CA PHE A 90 0.37 -15.47 -0.24
C PHE A 90 0.92 -16.90 -0.18
N TYR A 91 2.14 -17.08 0.37
CA TYR A 91 2.74 -18.39 0.49
C TYR A 91 2.09 -19.29 1.56
N SER A 92 1.21 -18.74 2.42
CA SER A 92 0.41 -19.53 3.36
C SER A 92 -0.80 -20.20 2.71
N ILE A 93 -1.20 -19.77 1.51
CA ILE A 93 -2.33 -20.34 0.78
C ILE A 93 -1.96 -21.75 0.28
N PRO A 94 -2.80 -22.77 0.57
CA PRO A 94 -2.51 -24.14 0.17
C PRO A 94 -2.83 -24.36 -1.31
N PHE A 95 -1.94 -23.88 -2.20
CA PHE A 95 -2.05 -24.10 -3.64
C PHE A 95 -1.82 -25.55 -4.02
N ALA A 96 -2.59 -26.04 -4.98
CA ALA A 96 -2.52 -27.37 -5.58
C ALA A 96 -2.34 -27.28 -7.10
N ASP A 97 -2.02 -28.43 -7.71
CA ASP A 97 -1.91 -28.55 -9.17
C ASP A 97 -3.24 -28.20 -9.85
N GLY A 98 -3.18 -27.35 -10.87
CA GLY A 98 -4.33 -26.89 -11.61
C GLY A 98 -5.12 -25.73 -10.95
N ASP A 99 -4.78 -25.29 -9.74
CA ASP A 99 -5.34 -24.07 -9.14
C ASP A 99 -5.07 -22.85 -10.03
N ARG A 100 -6.03 -21.92 -10.09
CA ARG A 100 -5.91 -20.69 -10.86
C ARG A 100 -5.73 -19.50 -9.92
N ILE A 101 -4.79 -18.61 -10.28
CA ILE A 101 -4.56 -17.31 -9.64
C ILE A 101 -4.97 -16.27 -10.67
N LEU A 102 -6.01 -15.49 -10.38
CA LEU A 102 -6.42 -14.37 -11.22
C LEU A 102 -5.81 -13.07 -10.70
N THR A 103 -5.27 -12.27 -11.62
CA THR A 103 -4.68 -10.96 -11.32
C THR A 103 -4.95 -9.97 -12.45
N THR A 104 -4.45 -8.73 -12.31
CA THR A 104 -4.65 -7.63 -13.27
C THR A 104 -3.43 -7.38 -14.14
N THR A 105 -3.60 -6.65 -15.25
CA THR A 105 -2.48 -6.21 -16.10
C THR A 105 -1.54 -5.27 -15.36
N SER A 106 -2.08 -4.39 -14.51
CA SER A 106 -1.33 -3.39 -13.73
C SER A 106 -0.82 -3.91 -12.38
N GLU A 107 -0.41 -5.19 -12.32
CA GLU A 107 0.09 -5.81 -11.10
C GLU A 107 1.48 -5.30 -10.70
N TYR A 108 1.79 -5.37 -9.40
CA TYR A 108 3.11 -5.04 -8.89
C TYR A 108 4.09 -6.19 -9.14
N SER A 109 5.27 -5.90 -9.69
CA SER A 109 6.22 -6.93 -10.15
C SER A 109 6.66 -7.91 -9.08
N SER A 110 6.77 -7.49 -7.81
CA SER A 110 7.11 -8.43 -6.72
C SER A 110 6.02 -9.49 -6.54
N ASN A 111 4.75 -9.10 -6.64
CA ASN A 111 3.61 -10.03 -6.55
C ASN A 111 3.63 -10.98 -7.76
N ALA A 112 3.86 -10.45 -8.97
CA ALA A 112 3.98 -11.25 -10.20
C ALA A 112 5.11 -12.29 -10.11
N ILE A 113 6.26 -11.95 -9.51
CA ILE A 113 7.36 -12.89 -9.27
C ILE A 113 6.91 -14.05 -8.36
N ALA A 114 6.20 -13.74 -7.28
CA ALA A 114 5.69 -14.75 -6.35
C ALA A 114 4.66 -15.68 -7.01
N TYR A 115 3.77 -15.13 -7.86
CA TYR A 115 2.84 -15.97 -8.64
C TYR A 115 3.58 -16.97 -9.51
N GLN A 116 4.59 -16.52 -10.25
CA GLN A 116 5.39 -17.40 -11.11
C GLN A 116 6.15 -18.46 -10.30
N GLN A 117 6.64 -18.11 -9.11
CA GLN A 117 7.31 -19.05 -8.23
C GLN A 117 6.36 -20.17 -7.76
N VAL A 118 5.14 -19.79 -7.32
CA VAL A 118 4.12 -20.78 -6.92
C VAL A 118 3.64 -21.61 -8.12
N ALA A 119 3.43 -20.98 -9.27
CA ALA A 119 3.06 -21.69 -10.49
C ALA A 119 4.07 -22.79 -10.85
N ALA A 120 5.37 -22.44 -10.83
CA ALA A 120 6.43 -23.38 -11.08
C ALA A 120 6.55 -24.50 -10.04
N ALA A 121 6.33 -24.21 -8.75
CA ALA A 121 6.49 -25.13 -7.65
C ALA A 121 5.29 -26.04 -7.40
N LYS A 122 4.08 -25.57 -7.70
CA LYS A 122 2.81 -26.22 -7.33
C LYS A 122 1.93 -26.62 -8.51
N GLY A 123 2.29 -26.25 -9.76
CA GLY A 123 1.46 -26.48 -10.94
C GLY A 123 0.23 -25.54 -11.04
N ALA A 124 0.18 -24.47 -10.27
CA ALA A 124 -0.86 -23.45 -10.39
C ALA A 124 -0.70 -22.66 -11.70
N ARG A 125 -1.78 -22.02 -12.15
CA ARG A 125 -1.78 -21.18 -13.36
C ARG A 125 -2.07 -19.73 -12.99
N VAL A 126 -1.27 -18.84 -13.55
CA VAL A 126 -1.48 -17.37 -13.40
C VAL A 126 -2.22 -16.89 -14.64
N GLU A 127 -3.36 -16.26 -14.42
CA GLU A 127 -4.20 -15.75 -15.49
C GLU A 127 -4.50 -14.27 -15.25
N VAL A 128 -4.25 -13.47 -16.27
CA VAL A 128 -4.44 -12.02 -16.21
C VAL A 128 -5.83 -11.71 -16.75
N VAL A 129 -6.66 -11.10 -15.91
CA VAL A 129 -7.99 -10.64 -16.30
C VAL A 129 -7.84 -9.39 -17.17
N PRO A 130 -8.53 -9.29 -18.33
CA PRO A 130 -8.49 -8.11 -19.19
C PRO A 130 -8.95 -6.84 -18.50
N ASP A 131 -8.44 -5.71 -18.99
CA ASP A 131 -8.88 -4.37 -18.59
C ASP A 131 -10.06 -3.89 -19.42
N GLU A 132 -10.84 -2.97 -18.86
CA GLU A 132 -11.77 -2.10 -19.59
C GLU A 132 -11.02 -1.06 -20.43
N ALA A 133 -11.75 -0.34 -21.28
CA ALA A 133 -11.18 0.68 -22.17
C ALA A 133 -10.48 1.82 -21.41
N ASP A 134 -10.89 2.11 -20.18
CA ASP A 134 -10.27 3.10 -19.29
C ASP A 134 -9.06 2.56 -18.52
N GLY A 135 -8.76 1.27 -18.64
CA GLY A 135 -7.63 0.58 -18.00
C GLY A 135 -7.93 0.00 -16.62
N SER A 136 -9.17 0.10 -16.13
CA SER A 136 -9.60 -0.61 -14.93
C SER A 136 -9.84 -2.10 -15.22
N LEU A 137 -9.77 -2.94 -14.17
CA LEU A 137 -10.12 -4.35 -14.29
C LEU A 137 -11.56 -4.53 -14.81
N SER A 138 -11.73 -5.35 -15.85
CA SER A 138 -13.07 -5.72 -16.35
C SER A 138 -13.76 -6.68 -15.38
N LEU A 139 -14.86 -6.21 -14.77
CA LEU A 139 -15.67 -7.02 -13.85
C LEU A 139 -16.38 -8.15 -14.57
N ASP A 140 -16.86 -7.90 -15.80
CA ASP A 140 -17.53 -8.94 -16.62
C ASP A 140 -16.53 -10.04 -16.99
N ALA A 141 -15.29 -9.69 -17.33
CA ALA A 141 -14.24 -10.66 -17.61
C ALA A 141 -13.84 -11.44 -16.35
N LEU A 142 -13.73 -10.77 -15.20
CA LEU A 142 -13.48 -11.44 -13.93
C LEU A 142 -14.57 -12.46 -13.60
N GLU A 143 -15.83 -12.07 -13.69
CA GLU A 143 -16.96 -12.97 -13.42
C GLU A 143 -16.95 -14.17 -14.36
N ALA A 144 -16.70 -13.96 -15.66
CA ALA A 144 -16.57 -15.03 -16.63
C ALA A 144 -15.44 -16.02 -16.30
N GLU A 145 -14.31 -15.55 -15.73
CA GLU A 145 -13.22 -16.40 -15.27
C GLU A 145 -13.59 -17.16 -13.98
N LEU A 146 -14.30 -16.52 -13.04
CA LEU A 146 -14.75 -17.15 -11.79
C LEU A 146 -15.73 -18.30 -12.06
N VAL A 147 -16.66 -18.13 -13.00
CA VAL A 147 -17.63 -19.16 -13.42
C VAL A 147 -16.96 -20.42 -13.97
N LYS A 148 -15.76 -20.32 -14.58
CA LYS A 148 -15.02 -21.50 -15.07
C LYS A 148 -14.53 -22.42 -13.95
N GLY A 149 -14.49 -21.94 -12.70
CA GLY A 149 -14.07 -22.70 -11.52
C GLY A 149 -12.55 -22.86 -11.38
N ASN A 150 -12.16 -23.59 -10.35
CA ASN A 150 -10.77 -23.84 -9.94
C ASN A 150 -9.96 -22.58 -9.60
N VAL A 151 -10.61 -21.43 -9.38
CA VAL A 151 -9.94 -20.21 -8.93
C VAL A 151 -9.68 -20.34 -7.43
N ARG A 152 -8.38 -20.36 -7.06
CA ARG A 152 -7.95 -20.39 -5.67
C ARG A 152 -7.84 -19.00 -5.08
N LEU A 153 -7.42 -18.04 -5.89
CA LEU A 153 -7.11 -16.68 -5.46
C LEU A 153 -7.44 -15.67 -6.55
N VAL A 154 -8.09 -14.59 -6.17
CA VAL A 154 -8.03 -13.30 -6.89
C VAL A 154 -7.08 -12.39 -6.12
N SER A 155 -6.05 -11.89 -6.77
CA SER A 155 -5.12 -10.93 -6.18
C SER A 155 -5.16 -9.63 -6.97
N LEU A 156 -5.46 -8.54 -6.28
CA LEU A 156 -5.69 -7.22 -6.86
C LEU A 156 -4.72 -6.19 -6.27
N ASN A 157 -4.02 -5.47 -7.14
CA ASN A 157 -3.37 -4.23 -6.76
C ASN A 157 -4.42 -3.10 -6.80
N HIS A 158 -4.78 -2.56 -5.63
CA HIS A 158 -5.85 -1.55 -5.53
C HIS A 158 -5.52 -0.28 -6.31
N ILE A 159 -4.29 0.24 -6.11
CA ILE A 159 -3.77 1.39 -6.84
C ILE A 159 -2.37 1.04 -7.37
N PRO A 160 -2.23 0.85 -8.70
CA PRO A 160 -0.92 0.67 -9.31
C PRO A 160 -0.03 1.90 -9.13
N THR A 161 1.29 1.67 -9.00
CA THR A 161 2.24 2.74 -8.68
C THR A 161 2.56 3.70 -9.83
N HIS A 162 2.00 3.48 -11.03
CA HIS A 162 2.52 4.09 -12.26
C HIS A 162 1.49 4.79 -13.18
N ASN A 163 0.19 4.76 -12.86
CA ASN A 163 -0.81 5.30 -13.77
C ASN A 163 -2.05 5.91 -13.11
N GLY A 164 -1.99 6.18 -11.81
CA GLY A 164 -3.08 6.81 -11.07
C GLY A 164 -4.37 5.99 -10.92
N LEU A 165 -4.49 4.84 -11.59
CA LEU A 165 -5.66 3.98 -11.58
C LEU A 165 -6.12 3.63 -10.16
N VAL A 166 -7.42 3.56 -9.93
CA VAL A 166 -8.04 2.92 -8.77
C VAL A 166 -8.91 1.78 -9.27
N ASN A 167 -8.51 0.55 -8.98
CA ASN A 167 -9.28 -0.63 -9.35
C ASN A 167 -10.55 -0.77 -8.49
N PRO A 168 -11.62 -1.40 -9.00
CA PRO A 168 -12.93 -1.53 -8.34
C PRO A 168 -12.89 -2.61 -7.25
N ALA A 169 -12.17 -2.34 -6.14
CA ALA A 169 -11.86 -3.33 -5.12
C ALA A 169 -13.10 -3.93 -4.43
N ALA A 170 -14.14 -3.12 -4.18
CA ALA A 170 -15.37 -3.59 -3.52
C ALA A 170 -16.19 -4.50 -4.44
N GLU A 171 -16.28 -4.18 -5.73
CA GLU A 171 -16.98 -4.99 -6.73
C GLU A 171 -16.26 -6.33 -6.93
N VAL A 172 -14.92 -6.32 -6.96
CA VAL A 172 -14.10 -7.55 -6.98
C VAL A 172 -14.38 -8.40 -5.75
N GLY A 173 -14.42 -7.79 -4.55
CA GLY A 173 -14.71 -8.51 -3.31
C GLY A 173 -16.12 -9.11 -3.28
N ARG A 174 -17.12 -8.41 -3.84
CA ARG A 174 -18.47 -8.96 -4.01
C ARG A 174 -18.44 -10.23 -4.88
N LEU A 175 -17.80 -10.17 -6.04
CA LEU A 175 -17.68 -11.32 -6.94
C LEU A 175 -16.92 -12.48 -6.28
N CYS A 176 -15.81 -12.21 -5.59
CA CYS A 176 -15.05 -13.24 -4.88
C CYS A 176 -15.90 -13.95 -3.82
N ARG A 177 -16.69 -13.20 -3.03
CA ARG A 177 -17.59 -13.78 -2.03
C ARG A 177 -18.70 -14.62 -2.65
N GLU A 178 -19.31 -14.17 -3.74
CA GLU A 178 -20.37 -14.89 -4.46
C GLU A 178 -19.88 -16.25 -5.00
N HIS A 179 -18.61 -16.31 -5.41
CA HIS A 179 -17.99 -17.52 -5.93
C HIS A 179 -17.20 -18.33 -4.90
N GLY A 180 -17.08 -17.86 -3.64
CA GLY A 180 -16.34 -18.53 -2.57
C GLY A 180 -14.82 -18.60 -2.82
N VAL A 181 -14.24 -17.58 -3.47
CA VAL A 181 -12.82 -17.48 -3.85
C VAL A 181 -12.11 -16.53 -2.90
N LEU A 182 -10.88 -16.88 -2.47
CA LEU A 182 -10.04 -15.99 -1.65
C LEU A 182 -9.69 -14.70 -2.40
N TYR A 183 -9.73 -13.58 -1.67
CA TYR A 183 -9.40 -12.27 -2.20
C TYR A 183 -8.28 -11.60 -1.40
N LEU A 184 -7.13 -11.40 -2.06
CA LEU A 184 -5.96 -10.68 -1.52
C LEU A 184 -5.85 -9.31 -2.18
N LEU A 185 -5.86 -8.26 -1.36
CA LEU A 185 -5.75 -6.87 -1.80
C LEU A 185 -4.38 -6.29 -1.44
N ASP A 186 -3.62 -5.88 -2.45
CA ASP A 186 -2.45 -5.02 -2.23
C ASP A 186 -2.91 -3.55 -2.09
N ALA A 187 -2.97 -3.08 -0.86
CA ALA A 187 -3.41 -1.74 -0.49
C ALA A 187 -2.24 -0.78 -0.20
N CYS A 188 -1.04 -1.10 -0.68
CA CYS A 188 0.18 -0.32 -0.44
C CYS A 188 0.09 1.15 -0.83
N GLN A 189 -0.69 1.46 -1.85
CA GLN A 189 -0.86 2.83 -2.32
C GLN A 189 -2.20 3.43 -1.86
N SER A 190 -3.18 2.62 -1.46
CA SER A 190 -4.51 3.12 -1.10
C SER A 190 -4.65 3.53 0.35
N VAL A 191 -4.08 2.76 1.30
CA VAL A 191 -4.16 3.13 2.72
C VAL A 191 -3.42 4.43 2.99
N GLY A 192 -4.15 5.38 3.58
CA GLY A 192 -3.66 6.73 3.89
C GLY A 192 -3.95 7.78 2.81
N GLN A 193 -4.48 7.38 1.63
CA GLN A 193 -5.01 8.33 0.65
C GLN A 193 -6.48 8.11 0.28
N LEU A 194 -6.98 6.89 0.43
CA LEU A 194 -8.39 6.55 0.26
C LEU A 194 -8.97 6.03 1.56
N SER A 195 -10.28 6.10 1.69
CA SER A 195 -11.02 5.34 2.70
C SER A 195 -10.98 3.87 2.34
N VAL A 196 -10.34 3.06 3.18
CA VAL A 196 -10.20 1.61 3.00
C VAL A 196 -10.92 0.93 4.15
N ASP A 197 -12.13 0.42 3.86
CA ASP A 197 -12.93 -0.38 4.78
C ASP A 197 -12.91 -1.83 4.31
N VAL A 198 -12.31 -2.72 5.09
CA VAL A 198 -12.16 -4.13 4.70
C VAL A 198 -13.50 -4.88 4.67
N THR A 199 -14.51 -4.40 5.39
CA THR A 199 -15.85 -5.01 5.39
C THR A 199 -16.62 -4.65 4.13
N ASP A 200 -16.54 -3.39 3.70
CA ASP A 200 -17.15 -2.91 2.46
C ASP A 200 -16.46 -3.50 1.23
N ILE A 201 -15.12 -3.48 1.22
CA ILE A 201 -14.31 -4.08 0.16
C ILE A 201 -14.51 -5.59 0.12
N GLY A 202 -14.64 -6.23 1.28
CA GLY A 202 -14.84 -7.67 1.39
C GLY A 202 -13.63 -8.50 1.02
N CYS A 203 -12.43 -7.97 1.20
CA CYS A 203 -11.22 -8.76 1.03
C CYS A 203 -11.01 -9.71 2.22
N ASP A 204 -10.37 -10.84 1.93
CA ASP A 204 -9.96 -11.80 2.96
C ASP A 204 -8.62 -11.45 3.56
N ILE A 205 -7.75 -10.85 2.76
CA ILE A 205 -6.38 -10.49 3.11
C ILE A 205 -6.09 -9.10 2.53
N LEU A 206 -5.39 -8.26 3.31
CA LEU A 206 -4.90 -6.96 2.84
C LEU A 206 -3.47 -6.73 3.31
N SER A 207 -2.59 -6.32 2.41
CA SER A 207 -1.23 -5.89 2.73
C SER A 207 -1.03 -4.40 2.53
N ALA A 208 -0.31 -3.74 3.45
CA ALA A 208 0.03 -2.32 3.33
C ALA A 208 1.39 -1.98 3.95
N THR A 209 1.95 -0.84 3.55
CA THR A 209 3.22 -0.32 4.06
C THR A 209 3.05 0.99 4.81
N GLY A 210 3.79 1.18 5.91
CA GLY A 210 3.70 2.41 6.71
C GLY A 210 4.18 3.67 6.00
N ARG A 211 5.29 3.60 5.26
CA ARG A 211 6.04 4.76 4.75
C ARG A 211 5.40 5.58 3.64
N LYS A 212 4.39 5.06 2.96
CA LYS A 212 3.75 5.74 1.83
C LYS A 212 2.66 6.71 2.34
N PHE A 213 1.45 6.62 1.81
CA PHE A 213 0.37 7.54 2.17
C PHE A 213 -0.08 7.47 3.63
N LEU A 214 0.25 6.39 4.37
CA LEU A 214 0.00 6.33 5.81
C LEU A 214 0.99 7.17 6.64
N ARG A 215 2.13 7.61 6.07
CA ARG A 215 3.12 8.48 6.71
C ARG A 215 3.80 7.89 7.95
N GLY A 216 3.77 6.57 8.08
CA GLY A 216 4.46 5.81 9.12
C GLY A 216 5.97 5.67 8.86
N PRO A 217 6.71 5.10 9.82
CA PRO A 217 8.15 4.88 9.69
C PRO A 217 8.50 3.96 8.51
N ARG A 218 9.65 4.18 7.92
CA ARG A 218 10.21 3.24 6.94
C ARG A 218 10.64 1.96 7.64
N GLY A 219 10.47 0.80 6.98
CA GLY A 219 10.74 -0.50 7.59
C GLY A 219 9.56 -1.00 8.43
N THR A 220 8.34 -0.53 8.14
CA THR A 220 7.10 -0.96 8.78
C THR A 220 6.01 -1.23 7.75
N GLY A 221 5.12 -2.13 8.11
CA GLY A 221 3.92 -2.47 7.37
C GLY A 221 2.97 -3.27 8.24
N PHE A 222 1.85 -3.67 7.67
CA PHE A 222 0.90 -4.52 8.34
C PHE A 222 0.19 -5.44 7.37
N LEU A 223 -0.35 -6.51 7.93
CA LEU A 223 -1.19 -7.48 7.27
C LEU A 223 -2.55 -7.52 7.99
N TYR A 224 -3.64 -7.43 7.22
CA TYR A 224 -4.97 -7.81 7.69
C TYR A 224 -5.29 -9.20 7.15
N VAL A 225 -5.83 -10.07 8.00
CA VAL A 225 -6.34 -11.39 7.61
C VAL A 225 -7.69 -11.60 8.30
N ARG A 226 -8.73 -11.75 7.51
CA ARG A 226 -10.09 -12.00 7.99
C ARG A 226 -10.12 -13.25 8.89
N ARG A 227 -10.72 -13.12 10.07
CA ARG A 227 -10.68 -14.14 11.13
C ARG A 227 -11.09 -15.53 10.66
N GLU A 228 -12.14 -15.62 9.83
CA GLU A 228 -12.70 -16.89 9.39
C GLU A 228 -11.73 -17.72 8.56
N ILE A 229 -10.79 -17.10 7.87
CA ILE A 229 -9.83 -17.81 7.03
C ILE A 229 -8.51 -18.13 7.74
N LEU A 230 -8.22 -17.53 8.91
CA LEU A 230 -6.95 -17.71 9.63
C LEU A 230 -6.56 -19.18 9.79
N ARG A 231 -7.52 -20.04 10.12
CA ARG A 231 -7.26 -21.49 10.33
C ARG A 231 -6.89 -22.26 9.06
N THR A 232 -7.18 -21.69 7.89
CA THR A 232 -6.86 -22.30 6.59
C THR A 232 -5.47 -21.93 6.08
N LEU A 233 -4.82 -20.95 6.72
CA LEU A 233 -3.54 -20.40 6.31
C LEU A 233 -2.44 -20.84 7.28
N VAL A 234 -1.37 -21.42 6.72
CA VAL A 234 -0.17 -21.79 7.47
C VAL A 234 0.99 -20.93 7.00
N PRO A 235 1.45 -19.97 7.84
CA PRO A 235 2.58 -19.12 7.46
C PRO A 235 3.81 -19.93 7.04
N PRO A 236 4.56 -19.48 6.00
CA PRO A 236 5.74 -20.21 5.52
C PRO A 236 6.90 -20.23 6.52
N PHE A 237 6.89 -19.31 7.49
CA PHE A 237 7.86 -19.23 8.57
C PHE A 237 7.12 -19.05 9.90
N LEU A 238 7.50 -19.86 10.88
CA LEU A 238 6.99 -19.79 12.24
C LEU A 238 8.17 -19.67 13.21
N ASP A 239 7.97 -18.88 14.25
CA ASP A 239 8.89 -18.75 15.36
C ASP A 239 8.12 -18.67 16.69
N LEU A 240 8.77 -18.27 17.79
CA LEU A 240 8.16 -18.20 19.12
C LEU A 240 7.10 -17.10 19.26
N GLN A 241 7.03 -16.14 18.34
CA GLN A 241 5.95 -15.16 18.28
C GLN A 241 4.69 -15.77 17.65
N ALA A 242 4.88 -16.55 16.60
CA ALA A 242 3.83 -17.13 15.79
C ALA A 242 3.22 -18.42 16.35
N ALA A 243 4.00 -19.17 17.16
CA ALA A 243 3.61 -20.48 17.67
C ALA A 243 4.27 -20.79 19.02
N GLU A 244 3.57 -21.56 19.85
CA GLU A 244 4.09 -22.11 21.09
C GLU A 244 4.70 -23.49 20.85
N TRP A 245 5.95 -23.70 21.28
CA TRP A 245 6.58 -25.02 21.25
C TRP A 245 5.91 -25.98 22.25
N LYS A 246 5.47 -27.12 21.77
CA LYS A 246 4.92 -28.22 22.61
C LYS A 246 5.91 -29.40 22.57
N ALA A 247 6.64 -29.60 23.65
CA ALA A 247 7.62 -30.69 23.75
C ALA A 247 6.91 -32.07 23.75
N PRO A 248 7.54 -33.14 23.21
CA PRO A 248 8.83 -33.11 22.51
C PRO A 248 8.74 -32.79 21.02
N ASP A 249 7.58 -32.98 20.36
CA ASP A 249 7.50 -33.11 18.89
C ASP A 249 6.43 -32.26 18.23
N GLY A 250 6.03 -31.14 18.83
CA GLY A 250 4.93 -30.33 18.28
C GLY A 250 5.00 -28.85 18.58
N PHE A 251 4.13 -28.12 17.91
CA PHE A 251 3.88 -26.71 18.18
C PHE A 251 2.38 -26.42 17.99
N GLU A 252 1.92 -25.34 18.62
CA GLU A 252 0.57 -24.84 18.47
C GLU A 252 0.64 -23.40 17.97
N MET A 253 0.07 -23.15 16.77
CA MET A 253 0.04 -21.80 16.19
C MET A 253 -0.96 -20.91 16.92
N ARG A 254 -0.66 -19.62 17.00
CA ARG A 254 -1.61 -18.60 17.45
C ARG A 254 -2.91 -18.66 16.63
N GLU A 255 -4.02 -18.34 17.25
CA GLU A 255 -5.31 -18.32 16.58
C GLU A 255 -5.65 -16.97 15.92
N ASP A 256 -4.85 -15.93 16.17
CA ASP A 256 -4.97 -14.57 15.63
C ASP A 256 -3.99 -14.30 14.48
N ALA A 257 -4.08 -13.11 13.87
CA ALA A 257 -3.23 -12.72 12.75
C ALA A 257 -1.75 -12.55 13.16
N GLN A 258 -1.45 -12.43 14.45
CA GLN A 258 -0.06 -12.36 14.91
C GLN A 258 0.75 -13.65 14.63
N ARG A 259 0.11 -14.74 14.15
CA ARG A 259 0.82 -15.90 13.59
C ARG A 259 1.68 -15.59 12.36
N PHE A 260 1.49 -14.43 11.73
CA PHE A 260 2.27 -13.94 10.59
C PHE A 260 3.44 -13.05 11.00
N GLU A 261 3.62 -12.80 12.30
CA GLU A 261 4.70 -11.97 12.84
C GLU A 261 5.95 -12.78 13.15
N THR A 262 7.04 -12.07 13.44
CA THR A 262 8.29 -12.62 13.96
C THR A 262 8.62 -12.01 15.31
N TRP A 263 9.36 -12.77 16.15
CA TRP A 263 9.77 -12.33 17.48
C TRP A 263 10.61 -11.06 17.39
N GLU A 264 11.69 -11.10 16.63
CA GLU A 264 12.55 -9.94 16.44
C GLU A 264 11.94 -8.98 15.43
N ARG A 265 11.72 -7.75 15.86
CA ARG A 265 11.07 -6.74 15.04
C ARG A 265 11.44 -5.31 15.47
N TYR A 266 11.17 -4.34 14.61
CA TYR A 266 11.42 -2.93 14.87
C TYR A 266 10.32 -2.35 15.78
N VAL A 267 10.49 -2.46 17.13
CA VAL A 267 9.48 -2.07 18.13
C VAL A 267 9.16 -0.57 18.07
N ALA A 268 10.18 0.30 18.02
CA ALA A 268 9.97 1.73 17.86
C ALA A 268 9.14 2.07 16.60
N GLY A 269 9.40 1.33 15.51
CA GLY A 269 8.64 1.46 14.28
C GLY A 269 7.19 0.98 14.38
N GLN A 270 6.93 -0.08 15.14
CA GLN A 270 5.58 -0.57 15.42
C GLN A 270 4.76 0.49 16.16
N ILE A 271 5.33 1.07 17.22
CA ILE A 271 4.70 2.18 17.96
C ILE A 271 4.42 3.36 17.04
N GLY A 272 5.44 3.81 16.29
CA GLY A 272 5.29 4.91 15.34
C GLY A 272 4.26 4.65 14.23
N LEU A 273 4.09 3.39 13.81
CA LEU A 273 3.07 3.02 12.83
C LEU A 273 1.66 3.07 13.43
N GLY A 274 1.50 2.68 14.70
CA GLY A 274 0.24 2.86 15.44
C GLY A 274 -0.15 4.33 15.52
N VAL A 275 0.80 5.20 15.90
CA VAL A 275 0.58 6.66 15.92
C VAL A 275 0.22 7.21 14.53
N ALA A 276 0.84 6.70 13.46
CA ALA A 276 0.50 7.12 12.10
C ALA A 276 -0.93 6.70 11.70
N ALA A 277 -1.36 5.51 12.11
CA ALA A 277 -2.72 5.02 11.88
C ALA A 277 -3.76 5.88 12.62
N ASP A 278 -3.51 6.21 13.90
CA ASP A 278 -4.38 7.11 14.66
C ASP A 278 -4.41 8.51 14.03
N TYR A 279 -3.26 9.06 13.66
CA TYR A 279 -3.19 10.38 13.03
C TYR A 279 -4.06 10.45 11.77
N ALA A 280 -4.02 9.41 10.93
CA ALA A 280 -4.86 9.34 9.74
C ALA A 280 -6.36 9.16 10.08
N ALA A 281 -6.68 8.32 11.06
CA ALA A 281 -8.05 8.09 11.50
C ALA A 281 -8.67 9.34 12.15
N ASP A 282 -7.91 10.08 12.95
CA ASP A 282 -8.36 11.32 13.62
C ASP A 282 -8.57 12.47 12.62
N LEU A 283 -7.74 12.55 11.58
CA LEU A 283 -7.98 13.44 10.45
C LEU A 283 -9.25 13.06 9.66
N GLY A 284 -9.63 11.78 9.69
CA GLY A 284 -10.76 11.24 8.93
C GLY A 284 -10.39 10.86 7.49
N THR A 285 -10.49 9.57 7.19
CA THR A 285 -10.09 9.01 5.88
C THR A 285 -10.86 9.62 4.71
N ALA A 286 -12.15 9.94 4.88
CA ALA A 286 -12.97 10.60 3.87
C ALA A 286 -12.48 12.03 3.55
N TRP A 287 -12.05 12.79 4.56
CA TRP A 287 -11.47 14.12 4.35
C TRP A 287 -10.11 14.00 3.63
N ILE A 288 -9.25 13.07 4.07
CA ILE A 288 -7.95 12.79 3.43
C ILE A 288 -8.16 12.49 1.94
N GLU A 289 -9.07 11.58 1.64
CA GLU A 289 -9.40 11.18 0.27
C GLU A 289 -9.86 12.36 -0.57
N SER A 290 -10.83 13.12 -0.07
CA SER A 290 -11.35 14.31 -0.76
C SER A 290 -10.26 15.32 -1.08
N ARG A 291 -9.37 15.60 -0.12
CA ARG A 291 -8.26 16.56 -0.29
C ARG A 291 -7.23 16.05 -1.29
N VAL A 292 -6.79 14.82 -1.18
CA VAL A 292 -5.81 14.19 -2.09
C VAL A 292 -6.34 14.18 -3.52
N LEU A 293 -7.58 13.73 -3.71
CA LEU A 293 -8.18 13.66 -5.05
C LEU A 293 -8.39 15.05 -5.66
N SER A 294 -8.77 16.05 -4.87
CA SER A 294 -8.92 17.43 -5.33
C SER A 294 -7.59 18.02 -5.82
N LEU A 295 -6.51 17.87 -5.04
CA LEU A 295 -5.18 18.34 -5.43
C LEU A 295 -4.67 17.63 -6.70
N ALA A 296 -4.86 16.31 -6.77
CA ALA A 296 -4.47 15.53 -7.95
C ALA A 296 -5.28 15.91 -9.20
N ALA A 297 -6.58 16.16 -9.06
CA ALA A 297 -7.43 16.60 -10.17
C ALA A 297 -7.00 17.99 -10.68
N ARG A 298 -6.67 18.93 -9.78
CA ARG A 298 -6.10 20.23 -10.15
C ARG A 298 -4.81 20.03 -10.96
N LEU A 299 -3.86 19.25 -10.45
CA LEU A 299 -2.59 19.02 -11.12
C LEU A 299 -2.78 18.41 -12.53
N ARG A 300 -3.65 17.39 -12.66
CA ARG A 300 -3.98 16.79 -13.96
C ARG A 300 -4.54 17.80 -14.96
N LYS A 301 -5.50 18.61 -14.51
CA LYS A 301 -6.13 19.65 -15.34
C LYS A 301 -5.10 20.66 -15.85
N GLU A 302 -4.22 21.13 -14.96
CA GLU A 302 -3.22 22.13 -15.33
C GLU A 302 -2.11 21.56 -16.24
N LEU A 303 -1.72 20.29 -16.02
CA LEU A 303 -0.80 19.58 -16.92
C LEU A 303 -1.42 19.38 -18.30
N ALA A 304 -2.66 18.90 -18.38
CA ALA A 304 -3.35 18.64 -19.66
C ALA A 304 -3.63 19.92 -20.45
N ALA A 305 -3.66 21.09 -19.82
CA ALA A 305 -3.84 22.38 -20.51
C ALA A 305 -2.53 22.91 -21.13
N ARG A 306 -1.38 22.28 -20.90
CA ARG A 306 -0.08 22.73 -21.43
C ARG A 306 0.25 22.00 -22.73
N PRO A 307 0.64 22.72 -23.79
CA PRO A 307 1.14 22.11 -25.02
C PRO A 307 2.32 21.18 -24.73
N GLY A 308 2.38 20.05 -25.43
CA GLY A 308 3.45 19.08 -25.31
C GLY A 308 3.48 18.27 -24.02
N ILE A 309 2.46 18.37 -23.16
CA ILE A 309 2.32 17.51 -21.98
C ILE A 309 1.17 16.52 -22.18
N THR A 310 1.46 15.24 -21.98
CA THR A 310 0.48 14.16 -22.02
C THR A 310 0.35 13.52 -20.63
N VAL A 311 -0.85 13.60 -20.04
CA VAL A 311 -1.20 12.89 -18.80
C VAL A 311 -1.51 11.43 -19.15
N LEU A 312 -0.91 10.48 -18.43
CA LEU A 312 -0.99 9.04 -18.74
C LEU A 312 -1.90 8.26 -17.77
N ASP A 313 -2.55 8.96 -16.85
CA ASP A 313 -3.35 8.32 -15.81
C ASP A 313 -4.58 7.63 -16.40
N LYS A 314 -4.94 6.49 -15.80
CA LYS A 314 -6.04 5.61 -16.20
C LYS A 314 -7.19 5.63 -15.18
N GLY A 315 -8.33 5.10 -15.59
CA GLY A 315 -9.51 4.92 -14.73
C GLY A 315 -10.42 6.15 -14.66
N ALA A 316 -11.69 5.91 -14.37
CA ALA A 316 -12.71 6.97 -14.26
C ALA A 316 -12.50 7.87 -13.02
N ARG A 317 -11.85 7.35 -11.96
CA ARG A 317 -11.57 8.06 -10.70
C ARG A 317 -10.10 7.87 -10.30
N PRO A 318 -9.18 8.65 -10.90
CA PRO A 318 -7.75 8.49 -10.62
C PRO A 318 -7.37 8.93 -9.20
N SER A 319 -6.36 8.25 -8.63
CA SER A 319 -5.82 8.48 -7.27
C SER A 319 -4.97 9.76 -7.15
N GLY A 320 -4.28 9.92 -6.02
CA GLY A 320 -3.27 10.97 -5.78
C GLY A 320 -1.98 10.83 -6.57
N ILE A 321 -1.82 9.76 -7.36
CA ILE A 321 -0.65 9.53 -8.23
C ILE A 321 -0.94 10.11 -9.61
N VAL A 322 -0.12 11.06 -10.06
CA VAL A 322 -0.25 11.72 -11.36
C VAL A 322 0.99 11.40 -12.20
N THR A 323 0.79 10.85 -13.39
CA THR A 323 1.87 10.48 -14.30
C THR A 323 1.71 11.19 -15.64
N PHE A 324 2.82 11.67 -16.17
CA PHE A 324 2.81 12.44 -17.41
C PHE A 324 4.17 12.40 -18.14
N THR A 325 4.15 12.68 -19.42
CA THR A 325 5.32 12.94 -20.27
C THR A 325 5.35 14.38 -20.74
N VAL A 326 6.52 14.87 -21.08
CA VAL A 326 6.72 16.16 -21.76
C VAL A 326 7.46 15.89 -23.05
N ASP A 327 6.92 16.34 -24.17
CA ASP A 327 7.45 16.07 -25.51
C ASP A 327 8.90 16.55 -25.65
N GLY A 328 9.76 15.67 -26.16
CA GLY A 328 11.19 15.98 -26.35
C GLY A 328 12.03 15.99 -25.06
N HIS A 329 11.45 15.71 -23.87
CA HIS A 329 12.17 15.78 -22.60
C HIS A 329 12.25 14.43 -21.90
N ASP A 330 13.44 14.10 -21.41
CA ASP A 330 13.67 12.91 -20.57
C ASP A 330 13.07 13.12 -19.17
N PRO A 331 12.18 12.23 -18.72
CA PRO A 331 11.62 12.28 -17.35
C PRO A 331 12.67 12.33 -16.24
N ALA A 332 13.83 11.69 -16.41
CA ALA A 332 14.92 11.75 -15.43
C ALA A 332 15.56 13.14 -15.36
N ALA A 333 15.68 13.83 -16.48
CA ALA A 333 16.16 15.21 -16.51
C ALA A 333 15.18 16.17 -15.84
N ILE A 334 13.87 16.00 -16.06
CA ILE A 334 12.81 16.77 -15.38
C ILE A 334 12.87 16.55 -13.86
N LYS A 335 12.99 15.29 -13.41
CA LYS A 335 13.17 14.96 -11.99
C LYS A 335 14.39 15.66 -11.37
N LYS A 336 15.52 15.68 -12.10
CA LYS A 336 16.74 16.36 -11.64
C LYS A 336 16.51 17.86 -11.51
N ALA A 337 15.95 18.51 -12.52
CA ALA A 337 15.67 19.95 -12.51
C ALA A 337 14.67 20.36 -11.40
N ALA A 338 13.67 19.54 -11.13
CA ALA A 338 12.74 19.74 -10.02
C ALA A 338 13.46 19.66 -8.67
N ARG A 339 14.35 18.67 -8.49
CA ARG A 339 15.12 18.48 -7.25
C ARG A 339 16.05 19.65 -6.96
N GLU A 340 16.67 20.23 -7.97
CA GLU A 340 17.54 21.42 -7.85
C GLU A 340 16.77 22.66 -7.35
N ARG A 341 15.43 22.64 -7.46
CA ARG A 341 14.51 23.67 -6.95
C ARG A 341 13.75 23.26 -5.69
N GLY A 342 14.20 22.21 -5.00
CA GLY A 342 13.58 21.75 -3.75
C GLY A 342 12.23 21.07 -3.97
N ILE A 343 12.00 20.43 -5.13
CA ILE A 343 10.77 19.73 -5.45
C ILE A 343 11.08 18.24 -5.64
N ASN A 344 10.47 17.39 -4.83
CA ASN A 344 10.64 15.95 -4.90
C ASN A 344 9.54 15.31 -5.75
N ILE A 345 9.90 14.80 -6.91
CA ILE A 345 9.07 13.92 -7.79
C ILE A 345 9.85 12.65 -8.10
N ASN A 346 9.23 11.70 -8.78
CA ASN A 346 9.91 10.50 -9.24
C ASN A 346 9.64 10.25 -10.73
N VAL A 347 10.21 9.17 -11.25
CA VAL A 347 9.91 8.62 -12.57
C VAL A 347 9.35 7.22 -12.41
N THR A 348 8.51 6.80 -13.34
CA THR A 348 8.01 5.42 -13.39
C THR A 348 9.14 4.49 -13.87
N ASN A 349 9.10 3.24 -13.42
CA ASN A 349 10.01 2.21 -13.90
C ASN A 349 9.22 1.20 -14.74
N PRO A 350 9.42 1.11 -16.06
CA PRO A 350 8.69 0.18 -16.91
C PRO A 350 8.73 -1.29 -16.45
N ILE A 351 9.86 -1.72 -15.88
CA ILE A 351 10.05 -3.10 -15.40
C ILE A 351 9.16 -3.41 -14.17
N ALA A 352 8.65 -2.39 -13.49
CA ALA A 352 7.83 -2.56 -12.29
C ALA A 352 6.32 -2.70 -12.57
N HIS A 353 5.91 -2.95 -13.81
CA HIS A 353 4.51 -2.81 -14.25
C HIS A 353 3.80 -4.13 -14.57
N GLY A 354 4.19 -5.21 -13.89
CA GLY A 354 3.47 -6.49 -13.94
C GLY A 354 3.31 -7.03 -15.36
N TYR A 355 2.08 -7.19 -15.78
CA TYR A 355 1.71 -7.82 -17.05
C TYR A 355 1.27 -6.82 -18.14
N ASP A 356 1.37 -5.51 -17.92
CA ASP A 356 0.97 -4.52 -18.92
C ASP A 356 2.05 -4.38 -20.02
N PRO A 357 1.81 -4.92 -21.25
CA PRO A 357 2.79 -4.85 -22.33
C PRO A 357 2.98 -3.42 -22.88
N ASN A 358 2.07 -2.50 -22.54
CA ASN A 358 2.10 -1.12 -22.98
C ASN A 358 2.74 -0.17 -21.95
N ALA A 359 3.08 -0.67 -20.76
CA ALA A 359 3.68 0.11 -19.67
C ALA A 359 5.17 0.42 -19.88
N LEU A 360 5.67 0.35 -21.10
CA LEU A 360 7.08 0.58 -21.44
C LEU A 360 7.49 2.05 -21.43
N THR A 361 6.54 2.98 -21.30
CA THR A 361 6.83 4.41 -21.29
C THR A 361 7.31 4.87 -19.93
N THR A 362 8.56 5.33 -19.85
CA THR A 362 9.06 6.06 -18.67
C THR A 362 8.36 7.42 -18.60
N ALA A 363 7.77 7.73 -17.47
CA ALA A 363 7.04 8.97 -17.24
C ALA A 363 7.48 9.68 -15.97
N VAL A 364 7.25 10.97 -15.88
CA VAL A 364 7.31 11.70 -14.60
C VAL A 364 6.15 11.24 -13.74
N ARG A 365 6.42 10.98 -12.46
CA ARG A 365 5.40 10.66 -11.45
C ARG A 365 5.45 11.68 -10.33
N ALA A 366 4.43 12.52 -10.24
CA ALA A 366 4.12 13.33 -9.08
C ALA A 366 3.01 12.63 -8.28
N SER A 367 3.15 12.54 -6.98
CA SER A 367 2.13 11.99 -6.10
C SER A 367 1.87 12.96 -4.95
N VAL A 368 0.65 13.52 -4.95
CA VAL A 368 0.21 14.51 -3.97
C VAL A 368 -0.31 13.85 -2.71
N HIS A 369 -0.26 14.60 -1.61
CA HIS A 369 -0.83 14.17 -0.33
C HIS A 369 -1.65 15.31 0.30
N TYR A 370 -2.45 15.02 1.32
CA TYR A 370 -3.32 16.01 1.96
C TYR A 370 -2.56 17.20 2.58
N TYR A 371 -1.29 17.04 2.98
CA TYR A 371 -0.46 18.14 3.50
C TYR A 371 0.16 19.03 2.42
N ASN A 372 0.09 18.64 1.13
CA ASN A 372 0.61 19.50 0.08
C ASN A 372 -0.27 20.74 -0.09
N SER A 373 0.38 21.86 -0.38
CA SER A 373 -0.30 23.10 -0.72
C SER A 373 -0.46 23.27 -2.23
N GLU A 374 -1.32 24.17 -2.62
CA GLU A 374 -1.55 24.51 -4.02
C GLU A 374 -0.34 25.21 -4.63
N GLU A 375 0.37 26.04 -3.84
CA GLU A 375 1.61 26.69 -4.23
C GLU A 375 2.73 25.67 -4.54
N GLU A 376 2.76 24.52 -3.88
CA GLU A 376 3.72 23.45 -4.20
C GLU A 376 3.44 22.85 -5.57
N LEU A 377 2.17 22.73 -5.96
CA LEU A 377 1.79 22.33 -7.32
C LEU A 377 2.20 23.38 -8.35
N ASP A 378 1.97 24.67 -8.07
CA ASP A 378 2.37 25.78 -8.94
C ASP A 378 3.89 25.81 -9.13
N ARG A 379 4.65 25.56 -8.07
CA ARG A 379 6.13 25.42 -8.15
C ARG A 379 6.54 24.27 -9.06
N LEU A 380 5.89 23.10 -8.98
CA LEU A 380 6.16 22.00 -9.91
C LEU A 380 5.87 22.41 -11.34
N LEU A 381 4.72 23.01 -11.61
CA LEU A 381 4.31 23.44 -12.93
C LEU A 381 5.27 24.49 -13.53
N ALA A 382 5.85 25.36 -12.70
CA ALA A 382 6.80 26.40 -13.11
C ALA A 382 8.18 25.86 -13.52
N VAL A 383 8.54 24.63 -13.10
CA VAL A 383 9.83 24.03 -13.46
C VAL A 383 9.75 23.07 -14.65
N LEU A 384 8.55 22.76 -15.11
CA LEU A 384 8.38 21.91 -16.29
C LEU A 384 8.82 22.67 -17.55
N PRO A 385 9.58 22.02 -18.43
CA PRO A 385 9.93 22.64 -19.71
C PRO A 385 8.68 22.85 -20.59
N GLU A 386 8.78 23.77 -21.52
CA GLU A 386 7.81 23.89 -22.62
C GLU A 386 7.99 22.70 -23.57
N GLY A 387 6.91 22.06 -23.96
CA GLY A 387 6.93 20.93 -24.89
C GLY A 387 6.97 21.36 -26.35
#